data_bed51f87b356caee42d7ce2d583624ff
#
_entry.id   bed51f87b356caee42d7ce2d583624ff
#
_cell.length_a   1.000
_cell.length_b   1.000
_cell.length_c   1.000
_cell.angle_alpha   90.00
_cell.angle_beta   90.00
_cell.angle_gamma   90.00
#
_symmetry.space_group_name_H-M   'P 1'
#
loop_
_entity.id
_entity.type
_entity.pdbx_description
1 polymer ?
#
loop_
_entity_poly.entity_id
_entity_poly.type
_entity_poly.pdbx_seq_one_letter_code
_entity_poly.pdbx_strand_id
1 'polypeptide(L)'
;MLILPDVKVYDTLVVGMGPAGATAAYQLSRAGLSVLGLDKATHPRYKVCGGGLSARIDHILEDDYKSVVEHTIYGIQFSYRGTNPFFLDSSSPIAYMVMRDRFDHFLVEKARRVGAEMHEDEPVTSCRQLPDGIEVTTDRGRYLAKVLIGADGANSLVAQQLFPGYRNRRMATLESEIPIGPAPHYPGAGRALIDIGATPAGYAWIFPKQQRLSIGVGDLRGGLASPKKIFDQFVRGEKGLAPWKVPQPVGHPLPLFSEHSLAKDDRESAGLVSGQALLVGDAAHLVDPLFGEGIYYAVRSGQLAAESILNQVNDRRRSLADYEEAVRREIYEEFRVAGRMASLVYSYPYFCHRLLPRYQHIVMLYYDVLRGRETYQSFYARAKSVVKSSFKELLLEAVSLR
;
A
#
# COMPACT_ATOMS: atom_id res chain seq x y z
N MET A 1 38.21 23.21 6.04
CA MET A 1 37.82 21.98 5.31
C MET A 1 38.54 20.81 5.96
N LEU A 2 37.93 20.17 6.95
CA LEU A 2 38.42 18.93 7.51
C LEU A 2 38.11 17.83 6.49
N ILE A 3 39.14 17.42 5.76
CA ILE A 3 39.09 16.20 4.94
C ILE A 3 39.08 15.05 5.93
N LEU A 4 37.89 14.49 6.18
CA LEU A 4 37.79 13.21 6.85
C LEU A 4 38.33 12.16 5.86
N PRO A 5 39.39 11.38 6.22
CA PRO A 5 39.94 10.40 5.30
C PRO A 5 38.89 9.29 5.09
N ASP A 6 38.65 8.95 3.84
CA ASP A 6 37.98 7.74 3.34
C ASP A 6 36.53 7.46 3.75
N VAL A 7 35.67 8.48 3.85
CA VAL A 7 34.23 8.21 3.95
C VAL A 7 33.70 7.90 2.55
N LYS A 8 33.27 6.65 2.32
CA LYS A 8 32.62 6.22 1.07
C LYS A 8 31.37 7.05 0.83
N VAL A 9 31.28 7.72 -0.31
CA VAL A 9 30.07 8.43 -0.75
C VAL A 9 29.30 7.53 -1.71
N TYR A 10 28.09 7.17 -1.35
CA TYR A 10 27.21 6.38 -2.20
C TYR A 10 26.49 7.30 -3.21
N ASP A 11 26.13 6.75 -4.38
CA ASP A 11 25.25 7.48 -5.30
C ASP A 11 23.86 7.62 -4.69
N THR A 12 23.37 6.56 -4.04
CA THR A 12 22.06 6.58 -3.36
C THR A 12 22.11 5.82 -2.04
N LEU A 13 21.50 6.37 -1.02
CA LEU A 13 21.21 5.71 0.24
C LEU A 13 19.69 5.52 0.36
N VAL A 14 19.27 4.33 0.79
CA VAL A 14 17.86 3.96 0.98
C VAL A 14 17.62 3.64 2.45
N VAL A 15 16.74 4.36 3.11
CA VAL A 15 16.34 4.11 4.50
C VAL A 15 15.03 3.33 4.51
N GLY A 16 15.08 2.09 4.98
CA GLY A 16 13.96 1.14 4.99
C GLY A 16 13.94 0.26 3.74
N MET A 17 14.04 -1.05 3.97
CA MET A 17 14.11 -2.06 2.91
C MET A 17 12.82 -2.88 2.79
N GLY A 18 11.67 -2.20 2.95
CA GLY A 18 10.36 -2.72 2.53
C GLY A 18 10.20 -2.70 0.99
N PRO A 19 9.02 -3.02 0.46
CA PRO A 19 8.81 -3.14 -1.00
C PRO A 19 9.27 -1.93 -1.81
N ALA A 20 9.05 -0.71 -1.31
CA ALA A 20 9.47 0.51 -2.01
C ALA A 20 10.99 0.66 -2.06
N GLY A 21 11.66 0.54 -0.90
CA GLY A 21 13.12 0.71 -0.82
C GLY A 21 13.87 -0.39 -1.53
N ALA A 22 13.48 -1.65 -1.34
CA ALA A 22 14.12 -2.79 -2.00
C ALA A 22 13.97 -2.71 -3.53
N THR A 23 12.81 -2.26 -4.04
CA THR A 23 12.59 -2.06 -5.47
C THR A 23 13.48 -0.94 -6.02
N ALA A 24 13.56 0.20 -5.33
CA ALA A 24 14.42 1.30 -5.74
C ALA A 24 15.90 0.88 -5.75
N ALA A 25 16.34 0.22 -4.67
CA ALA A 25 17.71 -0.30 -4.56
C ALA A 25 18.06 -1.30 -5.69
N TYR A 26 17.13 -2.22 -6.01
CA TYR A 26 17.28 -3.14 -7.11
C TYR A 26 17.53 -2.43 -8.46
N GLN A 27 16.67 -1.47 -8.79
CA GLN A 27 16.76 -0.79 -10.10
C GLN A 27 18.01 0.08 -10.22
N LEU A 28 18.36 0.80 -9.16
CA LEU A 28 19.53 1.66 -9.14
C LEU A 28 20.83 0.85 -9.21
N SER A 29 20.96 -0.21 -8.43
CA SER A 29 22.14 -1.07 -8.44
C SER A 29 22.28 -1.85 -9.74
N ARG A 30 21.15 -2.33 -10.32
CA ARG A 30 21.15 -2.96 -11.66
C ARG A 30 21.62 -2.02 -12.76
N ALA A 31 21.41 -0.71 -12.59
CA ALA A 31 21.91 0.33 -13.48
C ALA A 31 23.36 0.77 -13.19
N GLY A 32 24.04 0.14 -12.22
CA GLY A 32 25.45 0.36 -11.91
C GLY A 32 25.73 1.47 -10.89
N LEU A 33 24.72 2.02 -10.21
CA LEU A 33 24.93 2.97 -9.13
C LEU A 33 25.36 2.26 -7.85
N SER A 34 26.21 2.92 -7.04
CA SER A 34 26.54 2.49 -5.69
C SER A 34 25.39 2.78 -4.74
N VAL A 35 24.71 1.74 -4.23
CA VAL A 35 23.53 1.85 -3.37
C VAL A 35 23.80 1.22 -2.02
N LEU A 36 23.49 1.95 -0.93
CA LEU A 36 23.45 1.42 0.42
C LEU A 36 21.99 1.44 0.92
N GLY A 37 21.48 0.26 1.26
CA GLY A 37 20.20 0.09 1.97
C GLY A 37 20.42 -0.10 3.46
N LEU A 38 19.70 0.67 4.28
CA LEU A 38 19.69 0.57 5.75
C LEU A 38 18.31 0.12 6.22
N ASP A 39 18.23 -0.95 7.00
CA ASP A 39 17.00 -1.36 7.67
C ASP A 39 17.25 -1.61 9.17
N LYS A 40 16.31 -1.17 10.01
CA LYS A 40 16.33 -1.42 11.45
C LYS A 40 16.04 -2.86 11.85
N ALA A 41 15.59 -3.68 10.93
CA ALA A 41 15.27 -5.09 11.16
C ALA A 41 16.14 -5.99 10.27
N THR A 42 16.31 -7.24 10.69
CA THR A 42 16.94 -8.30 9.87
C THR A 42 15.86 -9.05 9.08
N HIS A 43 16.02 -9.21 7.78
CA HIS A 43 15.12 -9.99 6.93
C HIS A 43 15.48 -11.48 6.94
N PRO A 44 14.48 -12.38 6.90
CA PRO A 44 13.04 -12.12 6.82
C PRO A 44 12.46 -11.63 8.16
N ARG A 45 11.59 -10.62 8.12
CA ARG A 45 10.94 -10.04 9.28
C ARG A 45 9.42 -10.06 9.17
N TYR A 46 8.74 -10.31 10.27
CA TYR A 46 7.29 -10.14 10.32
C TYR A 46 6.90 -8.66 10.11
N LYS A 47 5.89 -8.44 9.30
CA LYS A 47 5.24 -7.13 9.14
C LYS A 47 3.74 -7.31 9.08
N VAL A 48 3.03 -6.64 9.96
CA VAL A 48 1.56 -6.61 10.00
C VAL A 48 1.01 -6.06 8.69
N CYS A 49 0.26 -6.88 7.95
CA CYS A 49 -0.33 -6.52 6.66
C CYS A 49 -1.16 -7.69 6.12
N GLY A 50 -2.35 -7.45 5.61
CA GLY A 50 -3.15 -8.48 4.93
C GLY A 50 -2.42 -9.22 3.82
N GLY A 51 -1.38 -8.61 3.24
CA GLY A 51 -0.54 -9.23 2.22
C GLY A 51 -1.24 -9.41 0.88
N GLY A 52 -2.29 -8.63 0.60
CA GLY A 52 -2.95 -8.61 -0.70
C GLY A 52 -2.19 -7.76 -1.71
N LEU A 53 -1.84 -8.34 -2.84
CA LEU A 53 -1.30 -7.69 -4.02
C LEU A 53 -2.37 -7.70 -5.10
N SER A 54 -2.82 -6.56 -5.61
CA SER A 54 -3.66 -6.55 -6.81
C SER A 54 -2.92 -7.15 -8.00
N ALA A 55 -3.64 -7.82 -8.90
CA ALA A 55 -3.02 -8.51 -10.04
C ALA A 55 -2.31 -7.57 -11.02
N ARG A 56 -2.56 -6.24 -10.95
CA ARG A 56 -1.77 -5.25 -11.71
C ARG A 56 -0.27 -5.23 -11.34
N ILE A 57 0.12 -5.88 -10.24
CA ILE A 57 1.54 -6.07 -9.89
C ILE A 57 2.31 -6.83 -10.99
N ASP A 58 1.63 -7.69 -11.78
CA ASP A 58 2.20 -8.39 -12.93
C ASP A 58 2.79 -7.43 -13.99
N HIS A 59 2.33 -6.17 -14.03
CA HIS A 59 2.82 -5.19 -15.00
C HIS A 59 4.08 -4.46 -14.54
N ILE A 60 4.46 -4.58 -13.27
CA ILE A 60 5.56 -3.82 -12.68
C ILE A 60 6.62 -4.68 -11.98
N LEU A 61 6.35 -5.95 -11.75
CA LEU A 61 7.35 -6.93 -11.27
C LEU A 61 7.60 -7.99 -12.33
N GLU A 62 8.82 -8.52 -12.36
CA GLU A 62 9.17 -9.71 -13.13
C GLU A 62 8.51 -10.95 -12.51
N ASP A 63 8.17 -11.95 -13.31
CA ASP A 63 7.38 -13.12 -12.90
C ASP A 63 7.97 -13.97 -11.76
N ASP A 64 9.23 -13.75 -11.41
CA ASP A 64 9.92 -14.48 -10.33
C ASP A 64 9.30 -14.26 -8.95
N TYR A 65 8.59 -13.14 -8.71
CA TYR A 65 7.86 -12.90 -7.46
C TYR A 65 6.75 -13.92 -7.21
N LYS A 66 6.27 -14.60 -8.24
CA LYS A 66 5.25 -15.65 -8.11
C LYS A 66 5.70 -16.82 -7.25
N SER A 67 7.01 -17.02 -7.08
CA SER A 67 7.60 -18.00 -6.18
C SER A 67 7.28 -17.79 -4.70
N VAL A 68 6.87 -16.57 -4.31
CA VAL A 68 6.49 -16.22 -2.93
C VAL A 68 4.99 -15.92 -2.78
N VAL A 69 4.20 -16.21 -3.82
CA VAL A 69 2.73 -16.13 -3.75
C VAL A 69 2.19 -17.32 -2.97
N GLU A 70 1.43 -17.03 -1.93
CA GLU A 70 0.80 -18.04 -1.06
C GLU A 70 -0.54 -18.51 -1.64
N HIS A 71 -1.31 -17.61 -2.24
CA HIS A 71 -2.62 -17.93 -2.78
C HIS A 71 -3.01 -16.94 -3.89
N THR A 72 -3.72 -17.44 -4.90
CA THR A 72 -4.26 -16.63 -5.99
C THR A 72 -5.76 -16.43 -5.80
N ILE A 73 -6.21 -15.19 -5.84
CA ILE A 73 -7.61 -14.80 -5.65
C ILE A 73 -8.27 -14.56 -7.01
N TYR A 74 -9.41 -15.22 -7.22
CA TYR A 74 -10.22 -15.09 -8.44
C TYR A 74 -11.56 -14.38 -8.19
N GLY A 75 -11.93 -14.14 -6.94
CA GLY A 75 -13.18 -13.48 -6.59
C GLY A 75 -13.16 -12.85 -5.21
N ILE A 76 -14.16 -12.03 -4.94
CA ILE A 76 -14.37 -11.42 -3.63
C ILE A 76 -15.77 -11.79 -3.15
N GLN A 77 -15.85 -12.17 -1.88
CA GLN A 77 -17.10 -12.22 -1.15
C GLN A 77 -17.28 -10.90 -0.40
N PHE A 78 -18.33 -10.19 -0.73
CA PHE A 78 -18.75 -8.99 0.00
C PHE A 78 -19.85 -9.33 0.99
N SER A 79 -19.81 -8.75 2.18
CA SER A 79 -20.89 -8.78 3.15
C SER A 79 -21.10 -7.40 3.75
N TYR A 80 -22.23 -7.21 4.41
CA TYR A 80 -22.53 -6.02 5.18
C TYR A 80 -22.76 -6.41 6.63
N ARG A 81 -21.83 -6.07 7.51
CA ARG A 81 -21.87 -6.43 8.94
C ARG A 81 -22.15 -7.93 9.18
N GLY A 82 -21.43 -8.77 8.45
CA GLY A 82 -21.57 -10.23 8.50
C GLY A 82 -22.87 -10.78 7.92
N THR A 83 -23.67 -9.96 7.22
CA THR A 83 -24.96 -10.38 6.66
C THR A 83 -24.99 -10.20 5.14
N ASN A 84 -25.98 -10.85 4.49
CA ASN A 84 -26.25 -10.75 3.05
C ASN A 84 -25.00 -10.95 2.19
N PRO A 85 -24.29 -12.09 2.30
CA PRO A 85 -23.09 -12.34 1.50
C PRO A 85 -23.45 -12.34 0.01
N PHE A 86 -22.63 -11.64 -0.77
CA PHE A 86 -22.64 -11.65 -2.22
C PHE A 86 -21.22 -11.93 -2.70
N PHE A 87 -21.05 -12.80 -3.66
CA PHE A 87 -19.77 -13.10 -4.25
C PHE A 87 -19.82 -13.08 -5.77
N LEU A 88 -18.72 -12.74 -6.37
CA LEU A 88 -18.53 -12.79 -7.81
C LEU A 88 -17.14 -13.32 -8.10
N ASP A 89 -17.08 -14.35 -8.95
CA ASP A 89 -15.83 -14.96 -9.37
C ASP A 89 -15.46 -14.48 -10.77
N SER A 90 -14.18 -14.56 -11.06
CA SER A 90 -13.58 -14.23 -12.34
C SER A 90 -12.77 -15.40 -12.86
N SER A 91 -12.66 -15.53 -14.18
CA SER A 91 -11.82 -16.52 -14.84
C SER A 91 -10.31 -16.19 -14.79
N SER A 92 -9.97 -14.96 -14.41
CA SER A 92 -8.58 -14.51 -14.32
C SER A 92 -8.26 -14.01 -12.92
N PRO A 93 -7.00 -14.08 -12.45
CA PRO A 93 -6.59 -13.55 -11.16
C PRO A 93 -6.98 -12.08 -10.98
N ILE A 94 -7.38 -11.71 -9.77
CA ILE A 94 -7.63 -10.33 -9.36
C ILE A 94 -6.66 -9.86 -8.30
N ALA A 95 -6.11 -10.79 -7.52
CA ALA A 95 -5.11 -10.50 -6.51
C ALA A 95 -4.27 -11.74 -6.20
N TYR A 96 -3.13 -11.51 -5.58
CA TYR A 96 -2.24 -12.53 -5.02
C TYR A 96 -2.05 -12.27 -3.54
N MET A 97 -2.05 -13.31 -2.74
CA MET A 97 -1.78 -13.22 -1.30
C MET A 97 -0.35 -13.64 -1.02
N VAL A 98 0.35 -12.85 -0.24
CA VAL A 98 1.74 -13.11 0.15
C VAL A 98 1.91 -13.00 1.67
N MET A 99 2.92 -13.69 2.18
CA MET A 99 3.47 -13.40 3.50
C MET A 99 4.55 -12.32 3.36
N ARG A 100 4.41 -11.24 4.14
CA ARG A 100 5.28 -10.06 4.04
C ARG A 100 6.74 -10.34 4.43
N ASP A 101 6.99 -11.28 5.32
CA ASP A 101 8.34 -11.73 5.64
C ASP A 101 9.04 -12.32 4.42
N ARG A 102 8.35 -13.18 3.64
CA ARG A 102 8.87 -13.80 2.43
C ARG A 102 8.95 -12.83 1.26
N PHE A 103 7.89 -12.06 1.03
CA PHE A 103 7.82 -11.14 -0.10
C PHE A 103 8.84 -9.99 0.02
N ASP A 104 8.94 -9.37 1.20
CA ASP A 104 9.89 -8.30 1.42
C ASP A 104 11.33 -8.83 1.34
N HIS A 105 11.62 -10.00 1.93
CA HIS A 105 12.93 -10.66 1.85
C HIS A 105 13.30 -11.00 0.39
N PHE A 106 12.35 -11.52 -0.40
CA PHE A 106 12.56 -11.79 -1.82
C PHE A 106 13.03 -10.54 -2.58
N LEU A 107 12.40 -9.38 -2.35
CA LEU A 107 12.80 -8.12 -2.98
C LEU A 107 14.17 -7.63 -2.51
N VAL A 108 14.49 -7.78 -1.22
CA VAL A 108 15.80 -7.45 -0.65
C VAL A 108 16.90 -8.32 -1.29
N GLU A 109 16.69 -9.63 -1.37
CA GLU A 109 17.65 -10.54 -1.99
C GLU A 109 17.84 -10.26 -3.49
N LYS A 110 16.77 -9.84 -4.17
CA LYS A 110 16.84 -9.42 -5.57
C LYS A 110 17.76 -8.20 -5.74
N ALA A 111 17.66 -7.22 -4.82
CA ALA A 111 18.54 -6.04 -4.80
C ALA A 111 20.01 -6.41 -4.47
N ARG A 112 20.25 -7.31 -3.50
CA ARG A 112 21.59 -7.81 -3.17
C ARG A 112 22.27 -8.48 -4.35
N ARG A 113 21.56 -9.32 -5.09
CA ARG A 113 22.11 -10.05 -6.25
C ARG A 113 22.61 -9.15 -7.35
N VAL A 114 22.12 -7.94 -7.47
CA VAL A 114 22.57 -6.95 -8.47
C VAL A 114 23.57 -5.93 -7.90
N GLY A 115 24.06 -6.15 -6.66
CA GLY A 115 25.16 -5.39 -6.08
C GLY A 115 24.76 -4.29 -5.10
N ALA A 116 23.50 -4.21 -4.66
CA ALA A 116 23.12 -3.32 -3.56
C ALA A 116 23.79 -3.78 -2.25
N GLU A 117 24.47 -2.87 -1.57
CA GLU A 117 24.98 -3.07 -0.22
C GLU A 117 23.84 -2.92 0.77
N MET A 118 23.70 -3.86 1.73
CA MET A 118 22.59 -3.90 2.66
C MET A 118 23.09 -4.05 4.08
N HIS A 119 22.76 -3.09 4.93
CA HIS A 119 22.98 -3.16 6.37
C HIS A 119 21.64 -3.36 7.09
N GLU A 120 21.51 -4.48 7.74
CA GLU A 120 20.36 -4.88 8.54
C GLU A 120 20.66 -4.72 10.03
N ASP A 121 19.60 -4.66 10.87
CA ASP A 121 19.71 -4.38 12.29
C ASP A 121 20.51 -3.09 12.52
N GLU A 122 20.26 -2.08 11.67
CA GLU A 122 20.97 -0.81 11.71
C GLU A 122 19.97 0.37 11.58
N PRO A 123 19.39 0.79 12.71
CA PRO A 123 18.42 1.87 12.71
C PRO A 123 19.06 3.22 12.42
N VAL A 124 18.49 3.95 11.48
CA VAL A 124 18.85 5.36 11.24
C VAL A 124 18.33 6.21 12.38
N THR A 125 19.19 7.05 12.92
CA THR A 125 18.90 7.95 14.06
C THR A 125 18.77 9.40 13.63
N SER A 126 19.50 9.82 12.57
CA SER A 126 19.34 11.16 11.99
C SER A 126 19.72 11.25 10.54
N CYS A 127 19.11 12.23 9.85
CA CYS A 127 19.41 12.60 8.48
C CYS A 127 19.61 14.10 8.38
N ARG A 128 20.57 14.54 7.59
CA ARG A 128 20.89 15.98 7.43
C ARG A 128 21.27 16.30 6.00
N GLN A 129 20.66 17.35 5.44
CA GLN A 129 21.08 17.92 4.16
C GLN A 129 22.48 18.52 4.26
N LEU A 130 23.28 18.31 3.25
CA LEU A 130 24.59 18.93 3.04
C LEU A 130 24.55 19.74 1.74
N PRO A 131 25.51 20.64 1.49
CA PRO A 131 25.57 21.39 0.21
C PRO A 131 25.58 20.46 -1.01
N ASP A 132 26.31 19.33 -0.95
CA ASP A 132 26.53 18.42 -2.07
C ASP A 132 26.01 17.00 -1.81
N GLY A 133 24.97 16.82 -0.97
CA GLY A 133 24.42 15.51 -0.68
C GLY A 133 23.69 15.42 0.66
N ILE A 134 23.68 14.23 1.24
CA ILE A 134 23.01 13.95 2.52
C ILE A 134 23.92 13.11 3.42
N GLU A 135 23.94 13.44 4.70
CA GLU A 135 24.52 12.63 5.76
C GLU A 135 23.41 11.87 6.49
N VAL A 136 23.61 10.59 6.67
CA VAL A 136 22.75 9.70 7.47
C VAL A 136 23.58 9.13 8.63
N THR A 137 23.05 9.20 9.84
CA THR A 137 23.69 8.67 11.05
C THR A 137 22.91 7.47 11.58
N THR A 138 23.63 6.43 11.96
CA THR A 138 23.13 5.25 12.65
C THR A 138 23.87 5.10 14.00
N ASP A 139 23.58 4.05 14.73
CA ASP A 139 24.35 3.66 15.92
C ASP A 139 25.72 3.06 15.57
N ARG A 140 25.94 2.64 14.29
CA ARG A 140 27.20 2.05 13.81
C ARG A 140 28.12 3.04 13.09
N GLY A 141 27.60 4.20 12.67
CA GLY A 141 28.43 5.18 11.99
C GLY A 141 27.66 6.25 11.22
N ARG A 142 28.40 6.93 10.34
CA ARG A 142 27.86 7.95 9.43
C ARG A 142 28.11 7.57 7.99
N TYR A 143 27.12 7.80 7.15
CA TYR A 143 27.12 7.50 5.73
C TYR A 143 26.82 8.75 4.93
N LEU A 144 27.47 8.91 3.80
CA LEU A 144 27.27 10.02 2.88
C LEU A 144 26.69 9.49 1.56
N ALA A 145 25.72 10.21 1.01
CA ALA A 145 25.17 9.90 -0.30
C ALA A 145 24.83 11.17 -1.07
N LYS A 146 24.81 11.06 -2.41
CA LYS A 146 24.35 12.15 -3.28
C LYS A 146 22.84 12.32 -3.20
N VAL A 147 22.08 11.21 -3.10
CA VAL A 147 20.62 11.18 -3.00
C VAL A 147 20.19 10.23 -1.88
N LEU A 148 19.13 10.59 -1.16
CA LEU A 148 18.49 9.77 -0.13
C LEU A 148 17.07 9.39 -0.55
N ILE A 149 16.73 8.12 -0.42
CA ILE A 149 15.35 7.62 -0.53
C ILE A 149 14.84 7.26 0.86
N GLY A 150 13.84 7.99 1.36
CA GLY A 150 13.10 7.65 2.58
C GLY A 150 12.00 6.64 2.26
N ALA A 151 12.22 5.37 2.63
CA ALA A 151 11.32 4.24 2.46
C ALA A 151 10.98 3.56 3.82
N ASP A 152 11.11 4.31 4.91
CA ASP A 152 11.06 3.86 6.30
C ASP A 152 9.62 3.77 6.87
N GLY A 153 8.63 3.78 5.97
CA GLY A 153 7.26 3.41 6.27
C GLY A 153 6.44 4.50 6.99
N ALA A 154 5.30 4.11 7.54
CA ALA A 154 4.30 5.01 8.10
C ALA A 154 4.80 5.92 9.23
N ASN A 155 5.92 5.58 9.86
CA ASN A 155 6.55 6.36 10.94
C ASN A 155 7.88 6.99 10.48
N SER A 156 7.96 7.40 9.24
CA SER A 156 9.18 7.87 8.59
C SER A 156 9.93 8.92 9.41
N LEU A 157 11.15 8.61 9.80
CA LEU A 157 12.09 9.54 10.40
C LEU A 157 12.64 10.48 9.34
N VAL A 158 12.90 9.97 8.14
CA VAL A 158 13.37 10.79 7.00
C VAL A 158 12.38 11.91 6.70
N ALA A 159 11.07 11.58 6.63
CA ALA A 159 10.03 12.56 6.40
C ALA A 159 9.96 13.62 7.51
N GLN A 160 10.05 13.20 8.77
CA GLN A 160 10.01 14.11 9.92
C GLN A 160 11.19 15.07 9.97
N GLN A 161 12.37 14.64 9.54
CA GLN A 161 13.59 15.45 9.65
C GLN A 161 13.89 16.30 8.42
N LEU A 162 13.54 15.82 7.22
CA LEU A 162 13.95 16.48 5.98
C LEU A 162 12.80 17.16 5.21
N PHE A 163 11.53 16.92 5.61
CA PHE A 163 10.39 17.46 4.88
C PHE A 163 9.58 18.43 5.76
N PRO A 164 9.84 19.74 5.67
CA PRO A 164 9.09 20.74 6.41
C PRO A 164 7.58 20.65 6.13
N GLY A 165 6.77 20.73 7.18
CA GLY A 165 5.31 20.61 7.06
C GLY A 165 4.79 19.16 6.91
N TYR A 166 5.64 18.14 6.98
CA TYR A 166 5.19 16.75 6.95
C TYR A 166 4.21 16.46 8.10
N ARG A 167 3.01 16.02 7.74
CA ARG A 167 1.96 15.66 8.71
C ARG A 167 1.62 14.19 8.56
N ASN A 168 1.86 13.42 9.58
CA ASN A 168 1.60 12.00 9.59
C ASN A 168 0.13 11.70 9.94
N ARG A 169 -0.74 11.60 8.94
CA ARG A 169 -2.11 11.11 9.11
C ARG A 169 -2.13 9.58 9.03
N ARG A 170 -2.67 8.95 10.05
CA ARG A 170 -2.65 7.49 10.19
C ARG A 170 -4.05 6.96 10.42
N MET A 171 -4.33 5.83 9.77
CA MET A 171 -5.45 4.96 10.11
C MET A 171 -5.05 3.95 11.16
N ALA A 172 -6.01 3.54 11.97
CA ALA A 172 -5.84 2.39 12.85
C ALA A 172 -6.30 1.13 12.14
N THR A 173 -5.42 0.14 12.03
CA THR A 173 -5.77 -1.21 11.61
C THR A 173 -5.36 -2.21 12.67
N LEU A 174 -6.12 -3.29 12.80
CA LEU A 174 -5.77 -4.46 13.58
C LEU A 174 -5.81 -5.68 12.70
N GLU A 175 -4.83 -6.55 12.87
CA GLU A 175 -4.69 -7.77 12.10
C GLU A 175 -4.25 -8.94 12.97
N SER A 176 -4.68 -10.14 12.60
CA SER A 176 -4.23 -11.41 13.18
C SER A 176 -4.03 -12.44 12.08
N GLU A 177 -2.95 -13.21 12.17
CA GLU A 177 -2.67 -14.36 11.30
C GLU A 177 -3.11 -15.65 12.00
N ILE A 178 -4.14 -16.31 11.48
CA ILE A 178 -4.66 -17.57 12.03
C ILE A 178 -4.01 -18.76 11.32
N PRO A 179 -3.23 -19.61 11.99
CA PRO A 179 -2.78 -20.87 11.41
C PRO A 179 -3.97 -21.80 11.17
N ILE A 180 -4.15 -22.29 9.92
CA ILE A 180 -5.25 -23.19 9.54
C ILE A 180 -4.76 -24.57 9.09
N GLY A 181 -3.43 -24.77 9.01
CA GLY A 181 -2.84 -26.03 8.55
C GLY A 181 -2.88 -26.21 7.03
N PRO A 182 -2.37 -27.33 6.52
CA PRO A 182 -2.14 -27.55 5.10
C PRO A 182 -3.40 -27.86 4.27
N ALA A 183 -4.55 -28.08 4.91
CA ALA A 183 -5.82 -28.34 4.24
C ALA A 183 -6.87 -27.36 4.75
N PRO A 184 -6.92 -26.14 4.23
CA PRO A 184 -7.88 -25.16 4.69
C PRO A 184 -9.29 -25.57 4.30
N HIS A 185 -10.13 -25.84 5.28
CA HIS A 185 -11.57 -26.02 5.11
C HIS A 185 -12.33 -24.72 5.41
N TYR A 186 -11.66 -23.55 5.22
CA TYR A 186 -12.37 -22.28 5.38
C TYR A 186 -13.39 -22.12 4.25
N PRO A 187 -14.69 -21.95 4.58
CA PRO A 187 -15.72 -21.70 3.58
C PRO A 187 -15.39 -20.46 2.78
N GLY A 188 -15.28 -20.58 1.46
CA GLY A 188 -14.84 -19.47 0.60
C GLY A 188 -13.34 -19.50 0.23
N ALA A 189 -12.63 -20.61 0.49
CA ALA A 189 -11.28 -20.80 -0.03
C ALA A 189 -11.21 -20.44 -1.52
N GLY A 190 -10.23 -19.60 -1.89
CA GLY A 190 -10.12 -19.02 -3.25
C GLY A 190 -10.72 -17.63 -3.41
N ARG A 191 -11.43 -17.09 -2.40
CA ARG A 191 -11.95 -15.72 -2.40
C ARG A 191 -11.40 -14.92 -1.24
N ALA A 192 -11.18 -13.63 -1.47
CA ALA A 192 -11.02 -12.66 -0.39
C ALA A 192 -12.42 -12.32 0.17
N LEU A 193 -12.55 -12.19 1.48
CA LEU A 193 -13.77 -11.68 2.11
C LEU A 193 -13.55 -10.22 2.51
N ILE A 194 -14.52 -9.37 2.16
CA ILE A 194 -14.59 -7.95 2.54
C ILE A 194 -15.95 -7.70 3.19
N ASP A 195 -15.96 -7.39 4.49
CA ASP A 195 -17.17 -7.04 5.23
C ASP A 195 -17.28 -5.53 5.41
N ILE A 196 -18.11 -4.90 4.57
CA ILE A 196 -18.29 -3.45 4.55
C ILE A 196 -19.20 -3.05 5.72
N GLY A 197 -18.83 -1.96 6.41
CA GLY A 197 -19.59 -1.46 7.57
C GLY A 197 -19.31 -2.23 8.87
N ALA A 198 -18.37 -3.16 8.89
CA ALA A 198 -17.81 -3.74 10.11
C ALA A 198 -17.16 -2.66 10.98
N THR A 199 -16.58 -1.63 10.36
CA THR A 199 -16.11 -0.41 10.99
C THR A 199 -16.93 0.80 10.53
N PRO A 200 -16.95 1.93 11.27
CA PRO A 200 -17.74 3.10 10.89
C PRO A 200 -17.43 3.67 9.52
N ALA A 201 -16.16 3.61 9.09
CA ALA A 201 -15.71 4.14 7.80
C ALA A 201 -14.64 3.26 7.17
N GLY A 202 -14.92 1.97 7.04
CA GLY A 202 -13.99 1.01 6.47
C GLY A 202 -14.60 -0.38 6.40
N TYR A 203 -13.76 -1.40 6.59
CA TYR A 203 -14.17 -2.79 6.42
C TYR A 203 -13.38 -3.74 7.32
N ALA A 204 -13.87 -4.97 7.42
CA ALA A 204 -13.10 -6.10 7.90
C ALA A 204 -12.75 -7.01 6.72
N TRP A 205 -11.69 -7.80 6.86
CA TRP A 205 -11.24 -8.71 5.81
C TRP A 205 -10.88 -10.08 6.35
N ILE A 206 -10.99 -11.08 5.47
CA ILE A 206 -10.37 -12.40 5.61
C ILE A 206 -9.69 -12.71 4.28
N PHE A 207 -8.37 -12.82 4.32
CA PHE A 207 -7.53 -13.11 3.16
C PHE A 207 -6.90 -14.50 3.34
N PRO A 208 -7.29 -15.50 2.52
CA PRO A 208 -6.74 -16.84 2.58
C PRO A 208 -5.31 -16.85 2.04
N LYS A 209 -4.43 -17.54 2.78
CA LYS A 209 -3.08 -17.88 2.38
C LYS A 209 -2.91 -19.41 2.40
N GLN A 210 -1.76 -19.92 2.03
CA GLN A 210 -1.56 -21.36 1.91
C GLN A 210 -1.87 -22.14 3.20
N GLN A 211 -1.40 -21.64 4.34
CA GLN A 211 -1.58 -22.28 5.65
C GLN A 211 -2.10 -21.34 6.73
N ARG A 212 -2.59 -20.17 6.33
CA ARG A 212 -3.05 -19.12 7.24
C ARG A 212 -4.25 -18.36 6.67
N LEU A 213 -5.00 -17.75 7.57
CA LEU A 213 -5.92 -16.66 7.21
C LEU A 213 -5.37 -15.38 7.81
N SER A 214 -5.16 -14.34 7.00
CA SER A 214 -4.99 -12.99 7.51
C SER A 214 -6.37 -12.39 7.72
N ILE A 215 -6.68 -12.01 8.95
CA ILE A 215 -7.95 -11.39 9.28
C ILE A 215 -7.71 -10.03 9.93
N GLY A 216 -8.56 -9.08 9.66
CA GLY A 216 -8.38 -7.76 10.26
C GLY A 216 -9.55 -6.82 10.08
N VAL A 217 -9.38 -5.66 10.69
CA VAL A 217 -10.32 -4.53 10.59
C VAL A 217 -9.53 -3.24 10.34
N GLY A 218 -10.04 -2.36 9.50
CA GLY A 218 -9.47 -1.05 9.25
C GLY A 218 -10.52 0.03 9.18
N ASP A 219 -10.24 1.22 9.72
CA ASP A 219 -11.06 2.40 9.57
C ASP A 219 -10.33 3.45 8.76
N LEU A 220 -10.87 3.80 7.61
CA LEU A 220 -10.24 4.66 6.62
C LEU A 220 -10.43 6.16 6.87
N ARG A 221 -11.12 6.55 7.95
CA ARG A 221 -11.27 7.95 8.36
C ARG A 221 -10.54 8.29 9.67
N GLY A 222 -9.82 7.32 10.25
CA GLY A 222 -8.98 7.54 11.42
C GLY A 222 -9.71 7.69 12.76
N GLY A 223 -10.98 7.29 12.83
CA GLY A 223 -11.84 7.49 13.98
C GLY A 223 -12.21 6.23 14.77
N LEU A 224 -11.38 5.18 14.76
CA LEU A 224 -11.72 3.91 15.42
C LEU A 224 -11.64 4.02 16.95
N ALA A 225 -12.74 4.39 17.58
CA ALA A 225 -12.87 4.22 19.02
C ALA A 225 -13.01 2.72 19.34
N SER A 226 -12.05 2.14 20.03
CA SER A 226 -12.02 0.72 20.43
C SER A 226 -11.82 -0.29 19.28
N PRO A 227 -10.69 -0.24 18.54
CA PRO A 227 -10.40 -1.15 17.43
C PRO A 227 -10.51 -2.62 17.83
N LYS A 228 -10.02 -2.98 19.03
CA LYS A 228 -10.08 -4.34 19.54
C LYS A 228 -11.51 -4.87 19.70
N LYS A 229 -12.43 -4.04 20.22
CA LYS A 229 -13.84 -4.43 20.38
C LYS A 229 -14.48 -4.76 19.03
N ILE A 230 -14.18 -3.96 18.01
CA ILE A 230 -14.70 -4.16 16.65
C ILE A 230 -14.11 -5.44 16.05
N PHE A 231 -12.81 -5.66 16.20
CA PHE A 231 -12.15 -6.89 15.77
C PHE A 231 -12.79 -8.11 16.44
N ASP A 232 -12.96 -8.10 17.77
CA ASP A 232 -13.57 -9.19 18.53
C ASP A 232 -15.04 -9.43 18.13
N GLN A 233 -15.79 -8.38 17.75
CA GLN A 233 -17.15 -8.52 17.23
C GLN A 233 -17.17 -9.16 15.86
N PHE A 234 -16.28 -8.76 14.97
CA PHE A 234 -16.14 -9.36 13.64
C PHE A 234 -15.79 -10.85 13.74
N VAL A 235 -14.78 -11.20 14.54
CA VAL A 235 -14.36 -12.60 14.74
C VAL A 235 -15.51 -13.46 15.29
N ARG A 236 -16.27 -12.97 16.28
CA ARG A 236 -17.42 -13.71 16.83
C ARG A 236 -18.58 -13.84 15.84
N GLY A 237 -18.77 -12.86 14.97
CA GLY A 237 -19.83 -12.87 13.95
C GLY A 237 -19.52 -13.80 12.77
N GLU A 238 -18.26 -14.04 12.49
CA GLU A 238 -17.84 -14.87 11.35
C GLU A 238 -17.77 -16.35 11.74
N LYS A 239 -18.86 -17.07 11.48
CA LYS A 239 -19.00 -18.49 11.84
C LYS A 239 -17.94 -19.39 11.20
N GLY A 240 -17.43 -18.99 10.05
CA GLY A 240 -16.35 -19.71 9.35
C GLY A 240 -15.05 -19.78 10.14
N LEU A 241 -14.84 -18.88 11.10
CA LEU A 241 -13.66 -18.85 11.97
C LEU A 241 -13.78 -19.71 13.22
N ALA A 242 -14.97 -20.25 13.54
CA ALA A 242 -15.22 -20.99 14.77
C ALA A 242 -14.27 -22.19 15.05
N PRO A 243 -13.75 -22.91 14.02
CA PRO A 243 -12.82 -24.01 14.24
C PRO A 243 -11.45 -23.60 14.77
N TRP A 244 -11.07 -22.33 14.65
CA TRP A 244 -9.70 -21.89 14.95
C TRP A 244 -9.64 -20.92 16.11
N LYS A 245 -8.53 -21.04 16.88
CA LYS A 245 -8.18 -20.06 17.89
C LYS A 245 -7.57 -18.85 17.19
N VAL A 246 -8.22 -17.70 17.30
CA VAL A 246 -7.72 -16.43 16.76
C VAL A 246 -6.66 -15.86 17.70
N PRO A 247 -5.41 -15.66 17.26
CA PRO A 247 -4.39 -15.00 18.05
C PRO A 247 -4.76 -13.54 18.37
N GLN A 248 -4.08 -12.95 19.36
CA GLN A 248 -4.26 -11.52 19.67
C GLN A 248 -3.89 -10.67 18.46
N PRO A 249 -4.74 -9.73 18.06
CA PRO A 249 -4.44 -8.88 16.91
C PRO A 249 -3.32 -7.89 17.22
N VAL A 250 -2.55 -7.56 16.20
CA VAL A 250 -1.48 -6.57 16.23
C VAL A 250 -1.93 -5.33 15.46
N GLY A 251 -1.70 -4.14 16.04
CA GLY A 251 -2.01 -2.87 15.40
C GLY A 251 -0.91 -2.43 14.45
N HIS A 252 -1.31 -1.87 13.31
CA HIS A 252 -0.41 -1.17 12.41
C HIS A 252 -1.04 0.13 11.91
N PRO A 253 -0.32 1.27 11.97
CA PRO A 253 -0.80 2.49 11.36
C PRO A 253 -0.65 2.43 9.84
N LEU A 254 -1.72 2.73 9.11
CA LEU A 254 -1.64 2.98 7.67
C LEU A 254 -1.62 4.49 7.40
N PRO A 255 -0.67 5.00 6.62
CA PRO A 255 -0.64 6.41 6.28
C PRO A 255 -1.72 6.72 5.24
N LEU A 256 -2.56 7.71 5.53
CA LEU A 256 -3.64 8.11 4.62
C LEU A 256 -3.15 9.11 3.59
N PHE A 257 -3.48 8.84 2.34
CA PHE A 257 -3.49 9.86 1.32
C PHE A 257 -4.49 10.98 1.66
N SER A 258 -4.10 12.24 1.52
CA SER A 258 -4.95 13.40 1.75
C SER A 258 -4.81 14.38 0.58
N GLU A 259 -5.94 14.87 0.06
CA GLU A 259 -5.92 15.91 -0.99
C GLU A 259 -5.21 17.21 -0.55
N HIS A 260 -5.20 17.50 0.76
CA HIS A 260 -4.44 18.64 1.31
C HIS A 260 -2.92 18.48 1.13
N SER A 261 -2.43 17.24 0.92
CA SER A 261 -1.03 17.02 0.54
C SER A 261 -0.71 17.44 -0.90
N LEU A 262 -1.72 17.89 -1.66
CA LEU A 262 -1.64 18.22 -3.09
C LEU A 262 -1.88 19.69 -3.41
N ALA A 263 -2.31 20.51 -2.46
CA ALA A 263 -2.64 21.90 -2.70
C ALA A 263 -1.37 22.68 -3.07
N LYS A 264 -1.28 23.14 -4.32
CA LYS A 264 -0.18 24.00 -4.80
C LYS A 264 -0.08 25.33 -4.05
N ASP A 265 -1.17 25.77 -3.40
CA ASP A 265 -1.28 27.07 -2.73
C ASP A 265 -1.09 26.99 -1.20
N ASP A 266 -1.11 25.80 -0.61
CA ASP A 266 -0.78 25.64 0.79
C ASP A 266 0.73 25.52 0.95
N ARG A 267 1.36 26.58 1.42
CA ARG A 267 2.78 26.66 1.84
C ARG A 267 3.12 25.62 2.94
N GLU A 268 2.16 24.80 3.33
CA GLU A 268 2.24 23.74 4.34
C GLU A 268 2.23 22.32 3.76
N SER A 269 2.14 22.11 2.44
CA SER A 269 2.20 20.79 1.84
C SER A 269 3.67 20.37 1.70
N ALA A 270 4.09 19.41 2.48
CA ALA A 270 5.37 18.76 2.27
C ALA A 270 5.32 18.00 0.92
N GLY A 271 6.15 18.43 -0.05
CA GLY A 271 6.34 17.71 -1.31
C GLY A 271 6.93 16.32 -1.09
N LEU A 272 7.06 15.56 -2.17
CA LEU A 272 7.74 14.26 -2.15
C LEU A 272 9.26 14.37 -2.33
N VAL A 273 9.75 15.57 -2.61
CA VAL A 273 11.16 15.89 -2.82
C VAL A 273 11.55 17.06 -1.92
N SER A 274 12.64 16.92 -1.19
CA SER A 274 13.24 17.98 -0.36
C SER A 274 14.77 17.93 -0.53
N GLY A 275 15.31 18.93 -1.25
CA GLY A 275 16.73 18.92 -1.61
C GLY A 275 17.13 17.64 -2.35
N GLN A 276 18.02 16.87 -1.77
CA GLN A 276 18.50 15.60 -2.31
C GLN A 276 17.76 14.38 -1.71
N ALA A 277 16.62 14.57 -1.04
CA ALA A 277 15.81 13.50 -0.46
C ALA A 277 14.50 13.29 -1.22
N LEU A 278 14.10 12.02 -1.36
CA LEU A 278 12.82 11.57 -1.91
C LEU A 278 12.08 10.72 -0.88
N LEU A 279 10.73 10.77 -0.84
CA LEU A 279 9.91 9.84 -0.07
C LEU A 279 9.17 8.87 -0.99
N VAL A 280 9.12 7.58 -0.61
CA VAL A 280 8.44 6.53 -1.35
C VAL A 280 7.54 5.67 -0.46
N GLY A 281 6.56 5.00 -1.03
CA GLY A 281 5.65 4.09 -0.33
C GLY A 281 4.90 4.75 0.83
N ASP A 282 4.83 4.07 1.96
CA ASP A 282 4.12 4.55 3.15
C ASP A 282 4.72 5.86 3.72
N ALA A 283 6.03 6.08 3.57
CA ALA A 283 6.67 7.33 3.98
C ALA A 283 6.16 8.54 3.18
N ALA A 284 5.71 8.29 1.95
CA ALA A 284 5.09 9.26 1.04
C ALA A 284 3.55 9.23 1.10
N HIS A 285 2.93 8.52 2.05
CA HIS A 285 1.47 8.33 2.17
C HIS A 285 0.82 7.73 0.91
N LEU A 286 1.51 6.84 0.20
CA LEU A 286 1.03 6.23 -1.03
C LEU A 286 0.24 4.95 -0.75
N VAL A 287 -0.90 5.10 -0.10
CA VAL A 287 -1.86 4.03 0.21
C VAL A 287 -3.22 4.40 -0.39
N ASP A 288 -3.81 3.47 -1.15
CA ASP A 288 -5.12 3.60 -1.77
C ASP A 288 -6.19 3.92 -0.73
N PRO A 289 -6.94 5.02 -0.88
CA PRO A 289 -7.93 5.43 0.11
C PRO A 289 -9.24 4.61 0.07
N LEU A 290 -9.46 3.75 -0.94
CA LEU A 290 -10.68 2.94 -1.04
C LEU A 290 -10.53 1.61 -0.29
N PHE A 291 -9.45 0.86 -0.54
CA PHE A 291 -9.25 -0.45 0.11
C PHE A 291 -7.91 -0.60 0.83
N GLY A 292 -7.16 0.48 1.03
CA GLY A 292 -5.92 0.43 1.80
C GLY A 292 -4.78 -0.32 1.11
N GLU A 293 -4.83 -0.49 -0.22
CA GLU A 293 -3.74 -1.10 -0.95
C GLU A 293 -2.51 -0.20 -0.93
N GLY A 294 -1.39 -0.71 -0.37
CA GLY A 294 -0.14 0.04 -0.28
C GLY A 294 1.02 -0.63 -1.03
N ILE A 295 1.03 -1.97 -1.17
CA ILE A 295 2.22 -2.68 -1.68
C ILE A 295 2.48 -2.38 -3.15
N TYR A 296 1.45 -2.37 -4.01
CA TYR A 296 1.59 -2.00 -5.42
C TYR A 296 2.21 -0.59 -5.55
N TYR A 297 1.67 0.37 -4.83
CA TYR A 297 2.14 1.76 -4.89
C TYR A 297 3.51 1.94 -4.25
N ALA A 298 3.85 1.14 -3.23
CA ALA A 298 5.20 1.11 -2.68
C ALA A 298 6.22 0.66 -3.74
N VAL A 299 5.95 -0.45 -4.44
CA VAL A 299 6.79 -0.93 -5.54
C VAL A 299 6.87 0.13 -6.65
N ARG A 300 5.72 0.64 -7.13
CA ARG A 300 5.70 1.61 -8.23
C ARG A 300 6.40 2.92 -7.89
N SER A 301 6.21 3.46 -6.69
CA SER A 301 6.91 4.68 -6.28
C SER A 301 8.42 4.47 -6.13
N GLY A 302 8.86 3.29 -5.69
CA GLY A 302 10.26 2.92 -5.69
C GLY A 302 10.87 2.90 -7.11
N GLN A 303 10.12 2.40 -8.09
CA GLN A 303 10.52 2.45 -9.51
C GLN A 303 10.61 3.88 -10.03
N LEU A 304 9.57 4.69 -9.79
CA LEU A 304 9.54 6.10 -10.21
C LEU A 304 10.69 6.92 -9.61
N ALA A 305 11.03 6.66 -8.34
CA ALA A 305 12.18 7.29 -7.69
C ALA A 305 13.50 6.88 -8.36
N ALA A 306 13.67 5.60 -8.64
CA ALA A 306 14.86 5.09 -9.35
C ALA A 306 14.95 5.65 -10.78
N GLU A 307 13.84 5.67 -11.53
CA GLU A 307 13.76 6.26 -12.87
C GLU A 307 14.17 7.75 -12.85
N SER A 308 13.69 8.53 -11.88
CA SER A 308 14.05 9.95 -11.75
C SER A 308 15.52 10.16 -11.44
N ILE A 309 16.09 9.38 -10.50
CA ILE A 309 17.51 9.45 -10.17
C ILE A 309 18.38 9.08 -11.39
N LEU A 310 18.06 8.01 -12.11
CA LEU A 310 18.78 7.59 -13.30
C LEU A 310 18.71 8.64 -14.42
N ASN A 311 17.53 9.26 -14.60
CA ASN A 311 17.37 10.33 -15.57
C ASN A 311 18.25 11.55 -15.22
N GLN A 312 18.33 11.92 -13.94
CA GLN A 312 19.20 13.02 -13.49
C GLN A 312 20.69 12.71 -13.67
N VAL A 313 21.10 11.45 -13.43
CA VAL A 313 22.50 11.02 -13.66
C VAL A 313 22.86 11.09 -15.16
N ASN A 314 21.93 10.66 -16.02
CA ASN A 314 22.17 10.61 -17.48
C ASN A 314 22.01 11.98 -18.15
N ASP A 315 21.17 12.86 -17.64
CA ASP A 315 20.94 14.21 -18.15
C ASP A 315 20.82 15.23 -17.01
N ARG A 316 21.87 16.04 -16.83
CA ARG A 316 21.92 17.07 -15.77
C ARG A 316 20.85 18.16 -15.87
N ARG A 317 20.08 18.21 -16.96
CA ARG A 317 18.90 19.10 -17.08
C ARG A 317 17.68 18.54 -16.38
N ARG A 318 17.68 17.25 -16.06
CA ARG A 318 16.64 16.59 -15.26
C ARG A 318 16.86 16.84 -13.78
N SER A 319 15.79 16.77 -13.01
CA SER A 319 15.84 16.98 -11.57
C SER A 319 15.01 15.94 -10.82
N LEU A 320 15.28 15.79 -9.52
CA LEU A 320 14.48 14.91 -8.67
C LEU A 320 12.99 15.35 -8.61
N ALA A 321 12.65 16.58 -8.96
CA ALA A 321 11.26 17.05 -9.06
C ALA A 321 10.45 16.27 -10.12
N ASP A 322 11.12 15.67 -11.12
CA ASP A 322 10.48 14.79 -12.12
C ASP A 322 9.78 13.60 -11.43
N TYR A 323 10.29 13.14 -10.27
CA TYR A 323 9.66 12.11 -9.46
C TYR A 323 8.28 12.55 -8.94
N GLU A 324 8.19 13.75 -8.38
CA GLU A 324 6.92 14.24 -7.84
C GLU A 324 5.87 14.41 -8.96
N GLU A 325 6.28 14.86 -10.12
CA GLU A 325 5.40 14.98 -11.29
C GLU A 325 4.91 13.59 -11.77
N ALA A 326 5.81 12.59 -11.78
CA ALA A 326 5.44 11.21 -12.14
C ALA A 326 4.44 10.60 -11.13
N VAL A 327 4.68 10.76 -9.83
CA VAL A 327 3.75 10.29 -8.78
C VAL A 327 2.41 11.01 -8.88
N ARG A 328 2.41 12.32 -9.14
CA ARG A 328 1.18 13.09 -9.33
C ARG A 328 0.34 12.53 -10.47
N ARG A 329 0.96 12.30 -11.63
CA ARG A 329 0.31 11.81 -12.83
C ARG A 329 -0.21 10.37 -12.67
N GLU A 330 0.60 9.46 -12.09
CA GLU A 330 0.31 8.02 -12.09
C GLU A 330 -0.43 7.54 -10.84
N ILE A 331 -0.25 8.21 -9.69
CA ILE A 331 -0.80 7.74 -8.42
C ILE A 331 -1.84 8.70 -7.85
N TYR A 332 -1.53 9.99 -7.77
CA TYR A 332 -2.42 10.93 -7.12
C TYR A 332 -3.73 11.16 -7.87
N GLU A 333 -3.69 11.15 -9.20
CA GLU A 333 -4.92 11.27 -10.01
C GLU A 333 -5.87 10.09 -9.74
N GLU A 334 -5.33 8.86 -9.60
CA GLU A 334 -6.10 7.69 -9.21
C GLU A 334 -6.63 7.81 -7.77
N PHE A 335 -5.80 8.26 -6.83
CA PHE A 335 -6.19 8.39 -5.42
C PHE A 335 -7.26 9.45 -5.17
N ARG A 336 -7.30 10.52 -5.95
CA ARG A 336 -8.40 11.51 -5.89
C ARG A 336 -9.74 10.86 -6.19
N VAL A 337 -9.79 10.03 -7.20
CA VAL A 337 -11.02 9.34 -7.59
C VAL A 337 -11.36 8.25 -6.59
N ALA A 338 -10.39 7.43 -6.18
CA ALA A 338 -10.56 6.42 -5.14
C ALA A 338 -11.07 7.02 -3.82
N GLY A 339 -10.58 8.21 -3.43
CA GLY A 339 -11.04 8.95 -2.25
C GLY A 339 -12.50 9.38 -2.33
N ARG A 340 -12.95 9.85 -3.50
CA ARG A 340 -14.38 10.17 -3.73
C ARG A 340 -15.26 8.93 -3.63
N MET A 341 -14.79 7.81 -4.17
CA MET A 341 -15.49 6.53 -4.07
C MET A 341 -15.53 6.03 -2.64
N ALA A 342 -14.41 6.09 -1.92
CA ALA A 342 -14.35 5.75 -0.50
C ALA A 342 -15.33 6.58 0.33
N SER A 343 -15.42 7.88 0.04
CA SER A 343 -16.40 8.77 0.69
C SER A 343 -17.82 8.33 0.45
N LEU A 344 -18.18 7.89 -0.76
CA LEU A 344 -19.51 7.38 -1.09
C LEU A 344 -19.77 6.03 -0.40
N VAL A 345 -18.87 5.06 -0.60
CA VAL A 345 -19.05 3.69 -0.08
C VAL A 345 -19.14 3.69 1.44
N TYR A 346 -18.28 4.43 2.13
CA TYR A 346 -18.25 4.44 3.60
C TYR A 346 -19.25 5.41 4.25
N SER A 347 -19.88 6.31 3.48
CA SER A 347 -21.03 7.09 3.97
C SER A 347 -22.35 6.33 3.82
N TYR A 348 -22.45 5.47 2.80
CA TYR A 348 -23.68 4.73 2.49
C TYR A 348 -23.40 3.22 2.29
N PRO A 349 -22.74 2.54 3.25
CA PRO A 349 -22.23 1.18 3.04
C PRO A 349 -23.34 0.16 2.78
N TYR A 350 -24.47 0.26 3.48
CA TYR A 350 -25.64 -0.61 3.25
C TYR A 350 -26.19 -0.46 1.84
N PHE A 351 -26.41 0.77 1.39
CA PHE A 351 -26.92 1.04 0.06
C PHE A 351 -25.98 0.53 -1.04
N CYS A 352 -24.68 0.84 -0.92
CA CYS A 352 -23.69 0.38 -1.87
C CYS A 352 -23.64 -1.15 -1.93
N HIS A 353 -23.64 -1.83 -0.78
CA HIS A 353 -23.66 -3.29 -0.72
C HIS A 353 -24.90 -3.88 -1.41
N ARG A 354 -26.09 -3.30 -1.19
CA ARG A 354 -27.36 -3.74 -1.79
C ARG A 354 -27.37 -3.64 -3.32
N LEU A 355 -26.56 -2.76 -3.90
CA LEU A 355 -26.45 -2.60 -5.35
C LEU A 355 -25.55 -3.66 -6.00
N LEU A 356 -24.57 -4.24 -5.29
CA LEU A 356 -23.60 -5.16 -5.86
C LEU A 356 -24.24 -6.37 -6.59
N PRO A 357 -25.22 -7.09 -6.01
CA PRO A 357 -25.85 -8.21 -6.70
C PRO A 357 -26.61 -7.82 -7.97
N ARG A 358 -27.17 -6.60 -7.98
CA ARG A 358 -27.94 -6.07 -9.13
C ARG A 358 -27.02 -5.59 -10.26
N TYR A 359 -25.84 -5.09 -9.93
CA TYR A 359 -24.91 -4.47 -10.88
C TYR A 359 -23.55 -5.18 -10.88
N GLN A 360 -23.57 -6.50 -11.12
CA GLN A 360 -22.36 -7.34 -11.11
C GLN A 360 -21.28 -6.84 -12.08
N HIS A 361 -21.67 -6.24 -13.21
CA HIS A 361 -20.72 -5.65 -14.16
C HIS A 361 -19.88 -4.53 -13.56
N ILE A 362 -20.37 -3.80 -12.52
CA ILE A 362 -19.59 -2.80 -11.78
C ILE A 362 -18.48 -3.49 -10.97
N VAL A 363 -18.78 -4.62 -10.35
CA VAL A 363 -17.76 -5.42 -9.64
C VAL A 363 -16.72 -5.94 -10.62
N MET A 364 -17.13 -6.42 -11.81
CA MET A 364 -16.20 -6.86 -12.85
C MET A 364 -15.31 -5.73 -13.37
N LEU A 365 -15.86 -4.52 -13.55
CA LEU A 365 -15.05 -3.34 -13.89
C LEU A 365 -14.03 -3.01 -12.79
N TYR A 366 -14.40 -3.15 -11.51
CA TYR A 366 -13.46 -2.99 -10.42
C TYR A 366 -12.36 -4.07 -10.45
N TYR A 367 -12.71 -5.32 -10.81
CA TYR A 367 -11.69 -6.36 -11.03
C TYR A 367 -10.72 -6.00 -12.16
N ASP A 368 -11.19 -5.30 -13.19
CA ASP A 368 -10.30 -4.80 -14.26
C ASP A 368 -9.38 -3.66 -13.76
N VAL A 369 -9.82 -2.85 -12.77
CA VAL A 369 -8.91 -1.93 -12.06
C VAL A 369 -7.83 -2.70 -11.29
N LEU A 370 -8.21 -3.77 -10.57
CA LEU A 370 -7.24 -4.62 -9.85
C LEU A 370 -6.25 -5.33 -10.78
N ARG A 371 -6.59 -5.51 -12.06
CA ARG A 371 -5.72 -6.06 -13.10
C ARG A 371 -4.91 -5.01 -13.85
N GLY A 372 -5.14 -3.73 -13.60
CA GLY A 372 -4.52 -2.64 -14.36
C GLY A 372 -5.03 -2.49 -15.80
N ARG A 373 -6.18 -3.07 -16.14
CA ARG A 373 -6.85 -2.92 -17.45
C ARG A 373 -7.73 -1.69 -17.51
N GLU A 374 -8.18 -1.21 -16.36
CA GLU A 374 -8.99 -0.02 -16.18
C GLU A 374 -8.34 0.88 -15.11
N THR A 375 -8.68 2.17 -15.14
CA THR A 375 -8.29 3.15 -14.13
C THR A 375 -9.43 3.42 -13.17
N TYR A 376 -9.16 3.99 -12.00
CA TYR A 376 -10.22 4.49 -11.12
C TYR A 376 -11.07 5.57 -11.81
N GLN A 377 -10.48 6.36 -12.70
CA GLN A 377 -11.20 7.41 -13.45
C GLN A 377 -12.25 6.80 -14.39
N SER A 378 -11.85 5.81 -15.22
CA SER A 378 -12.76 5.12 -16.13
C SER A 378 -13.83 4.33 -15.38
N PHE A 379 -13.43 3.63 -14.32
CA PHE A 379 -14.34 2.92 -13.42
C PHE A 379 -15.39 3.86 -12.82
N TYR A 380 -14.96 4.99 -12.22
CA TYR A 380 -15.86 5.95 -11.60
C TYR A 380 -16.87 6.55 -12.59
N ALA A 381 -16.42 6.90 -13.78
CA ALA A 381 -17.31 7.45 -14.83
C ALA A 381 -18.43 6.46 -15.19
N ARG A 382 -18.08 5.17 -15.34
CA ARG A 382 -19.05 4.10 -15.64
C ARG A 382 -19.96 3.80 -14.45
N ALA A 383 -19.40 3.67 -13.24
CA ALA A 383 -20.16 3.43 -12.01
C ALA A 383 -21.16 4.56 -11.72
N LYS A 384 -20.76 5.82 -11.91
CA LYS A 384 -21.62 7.00 -11.73
C LYS A 384 -22.81 6.97 -12.69
N SER A 385 -22.62 6.56 -13.95
CA SER A 385 -23.69 6.42 -14.92
C SER A 385 -24.74 5.41 -14.45
N VAL A 386 -24.28 4.26 -13.94
CA VAL A 386 -25.17 3.20 -13.42
C VAL A 386 -25.93 3.67 -12.18
N VAL A 387 -25.27 4.29 -11.23
CA VAL A 387 -25.94 4.81 -10.02
C VAL A 387 -27.00 5.85 -10.38
N LYS A 388 -26.71 6.72 -11.37
CA LYS A 388 -27.66 7.73 -11.84
C LYS A 388 -28.90 7.12 -12.50
N SER A 389 -28.72 6.07 -13.35
CA SER A 389 -29.86 5.36 -13.97
C SER A 389 -30.69 4.62 -12.92
N SER A 390 -30.04 3.95 -11.97
CA SER A 390 -30.72 3.22 -10.89
C SER A 390 -31.54 4.11 -9.98
N PHE A 391 -31.04 5.28 -9.66
CA PHE A 391 -31.78 6.25 -8.84
C PHE A 391 -33.05 6.74 -9.57
N LYS A 392 -32.96 6.93 -10.90
CA LYS A 392 -34.11 7.28 -11.74
C LYS A 392 -35.14 6.16 -11.79
N GLU A 393 -34.72 4.90 -11.93
CA GLU A 393 -35.61 3.72 -11.91
C GLU A 393 -36.31 3.57 -10.56
N LEU A 394 -35.58 3.68 -9.44
CA LEU A 394 -36.17 3.63 -8.08
C LEU A 394 -37.17 4.74 -7.84
N LEU A 395 -36.94 5.95 -8.34
CA LEU A 395 -37.91 7.05 -8.28
C LEU A 395 -39.16 6.75 -9.11
N LEU A 396 -39.02 6.18 -10.30
CA LEU A 396 -40.15 5.80 -11.17
C LEU A 396 -40.97 4.66 -10.54
N GLU A 397 -40.31 3.65 -9.95
CA GLU A 397 -40.97 2.57 -9.21
C GLU A 397 -41.75 3.14 -8.01
N ALA A 398 -41.19 4.07 -7.25
CA ALA A 398 -41.86 4.70 -6.10
C ALA A 398 -43.04 5.58 -6.51
N VAL A 399 -43.02 6.16 -7.71
CA VAL A 399 -44.15 6.95 -8.27
C VAL A 399 -45.22 6.05 -8.86
N SER A 400 -44.86 4.87 -9.45
CA SER A 400 -45.85 3.93 -10.00
C SER A 400 -46.58 3.09 -8.95
N LEU A 401 -46.10 3.10 -7.70
CA LEU A 401 -46.77 2.46 -6.55
C LEU A 401 -47.71 3.40 -5.77
N ARG A 402 -47.91 4.62 -6.23
CA ARG A 402 -48.94 5.57 -5.79
C ARG A 402 -50.06 5.66 -6.80
#